data_a6574375783d95e72f996a7ba731df0d
#
_entry.id   a6574375783d95e72f996a7ba731df0d
#
_cell.length_a   1.000
_cell.length_b   1.000
_cell.length_c   1.000
_cell.angle_alpha   90.00
_cell.angle_beta   90.00
_cell.angle_gamma   90.00
#
_symmetry.space_group_name_H-M   'P 1'
#
loop_
_entity.id
_entity.type
_entity.pdbx_description
1 polymer ?
#
loop_
_entity_poly.entity_id
_entity_poly.type
_entity_poly.pdbx_seq_one_letter_code
_entity_poly.pdbx_strand_id
1 'polypeptide(L)'
;GSHVVDAVNAAADTELALALDAGDDLAAITPENTDVVVEFTVPSVSLGNVLALVKQGVDVVVGTTGWTEEKLDQVRAALAAAPREGQSVFIAPNFAISAVLADHFAKVAAPYFESAEVIELHHPTKVDAPSGTAFHTAQGIAEARKAAGLGPVPDATETDGGSRGQVVDGIHVHAVRLRGLNAHEEVLFGNSGEQLTIRADSFDRISFMPGVLLAVRKVSTGTYPGLTV
;
A
#
# COMPACT_ATOMS: atom_id res chain seq x y z
N GLY A 1 6.96 -14.06 -1.22
CA GLY A 1 7.90 -15.06 -1.02
C GLY A 1 9.32 -14.78 -1.41
N SER A 2 9.80 -15.25 -2.59
CA SER A 2 11.24 -15.28 -2.94
C SER A 2 11.95 -13.91 -2.84
N HIS A 3 11.37 -12.84 -3.39
CA HIS A 3 12.00 -11.51 -3.31
C HIS A 3 12.20 -11.01 -1.87
N VAL A 4 11.31 -11.36 -0.93
CA VAL A 4 11.50 -11.01 0.49
C VAL A 4 12.67 -11.78 1.06
N VAL A 5 12.77 -13.09 0.79
CA VAL A 5 13.90 -13.94 1.21
C VAL A 5 15.22 -13.38 0.68
N ASP A 6 15.27 -13.04 -0.62
CA ASP A 6 16.46 -12.46 -1.22
C ASP A 6 16.85 -11.12 -0.58
N ALA A 7 15.87 -10.26 -0.32
CA ALA A 7 16.08 -8.95 0.29
C ALA A 7 16.58 -9.05 1.74
N VAL A 8 15.98 -9.95 2.54
CA VAL A 8 16.40 -10.20 3.94
C VAL A 8 17.82 -10.74 3.97
N ASN A 9 18.16 -11.70 3.11
CA ASN A 9 19.52 -12.26 3.02
C ASN A 9 20.58 -11.26 2.54
N ALA A 10 20.18 -10.28 1.73
CA ALA A 10 21.10 -9.25 1.22
C ALA A 10 21.33 -8.09 2.20
N ALA A 11 20.44 -7.87 3.15
CA ALA A 11 20.56 -6.77 4.10
C ALA A 11 21.47 -7.15 5.26
N ALA A 12 22.42 -6.27 5.61
CA ALA A 12 23.44 -6.55 6.63
C ALA A 12 22.91 -6.56 8.07
N ASP A 13 21.72 -6.06 8.29
CA ASP A 13 21.07 -5.89 9.60
C ASP A 13 19.86 -6.80 9.82
N THR A 14 19.67 -7.78 8.94
CA THR A 14 18.61 -8.78 9.05
C THR A 14 19.16 -10.20 8.83
N GLU A 15 18.50 -11.17 9.43
CA GLU A 15 18.79 -12.61 9.28
C GLU A 15 17.49 -13.34 8.96
N LEU A 16 17.53 -14.25 7.98
CA LEU A 16 16.38 -15.09 7.64
C LEU A 16 16.29 -16.26 8.61
N ALA A 17 15.38 -16.17 9.58
CA ALA A 17 15.11 -17.25 10.53
C ALA A 17 14.40 -18.44 9.85
N LEU A 18 13.28 -18.17 9.18
CA LEU A 18 12.44 -19.18 8.52
C LEU A 18 11.86 -18.65 7.21
N ALA A 19 11.67 -19.53 6.23
CA ALA A 19 10.90 -19.28 5.03
C ALA A 19 9.83 -20.35 4.90
N LEU A 20 8.57 -19.95 5.11
CA LEU A 20 7.43 -20.87 5.09
C LEU A 20 6.56 -20.62 3.84
N ASP A 21 5.95 -21.69 3.34
CA ASP A 21 5.03 -21.66 2.19
C ASP A 21 3.71 -22.36 2.55
N ALA A 22 2.79 -22.42 1.60
CA ALA A 22 1.48 -23.04 1.79
C ALA A 22 1.62 -24.50 2.24
N GLY A 23 1.03 -24.81 3.41
CA GLY A 23 1.07 -26.14 4.02
C GLY A 23 2.10 -26.31 5.13
N ASP A 24 3.00 -25.34 5.32
CA ASP A 24 3.90 -25.36 6.46
C ASP A 24 3.20 -24.94 7.76
N ASP A 25 3.72 -25.40 8.89
CA ASP A 25 3.14 -25.13 10.20
C ASP A 25 3.66 -23.80 10.77
N LEU A 26 2.77 -22.83 10.94
CA LEU A 26 3.10 -21.56 11.59
C LEU A 26 3.55 -21.70 13.04
N ALA A 27 3.25 -22.83 13.71
CA ALA A 27 3.72 -23.09 15.06
C ALA A 27 5.25 -23.21 15.18
N ALA A 28 5.95 -23.37 14.07
CA ALA A 28 7.41 -23.31 14.02
C ALA A 28 8.00 -21.91 14.32
N ILE A 29 7.17 -20.86 14.20
CA ILE A 29 7.54 -19.48 14.50
C ILE A 29 7.32 -19.21 15.98
N THR A 30 8.36 -18.75 16.68
CA THR A 30 8.29 -18.40 18.10
C THR A 30 9.08 -17.12 18.38
N PRO A 31 8.81 -16.39 19.46
CA PRO A 31 9.57 -15.20 19.83
C PRO A 31 11.07 -15.44 20.09
N GLU A 32 11.45 -16.70 20.35
CA GLU A 32 12.84 -17.09 20.57
C GLU A 32 13.63 -17.25 19.26
N ASN A 33 12.94 -17.47 18.14
CA ASN A 33 13.60 -17.67 16.85
C ASN A 33 13.26 -16.61 15.79
N THR A 34 12.25 -15.77 16.03
CA THR A 34 11.76 -14.80 15.03
C THR A 34 11.29 -13.51 15.71
N ASP A 35 11.85 -12.37 15.32
CA ASP A 35 11.42 -11.06 15.80
C ASP A 35 10.21 -10.55 15.00
N VAL A 36 10.26 -10.64 13.67
CA VAL A 36 9.25 -10.10 12.75
C VAL A 36 8.94 -11.09 11.64
N VAL A 37 7.66 -11.30 11.38
CA VAL A 37 7.19 -12.07 10.22
C VAL A 37 6.72 -11.14 9.11
N VAL A 38 7.17 -11.39 7.89
CA VAL A 38 6.66 -10.72 6.69
C VAL A 38 5.63 -11.64 6.00
N GLU A 39 4.37 -11.23 6.03
CA GLU A 39 3.22 -11.99 5.52
C GLU A 39 2.80 -11.47 4.14
N PHE A 40 3.07 -12.26 3.09
CA PHE A 40 2.61 -12.06 1.71
C PHE A 40 1.98 -13.33 1.19
N THR A 41 0.71 -13.55 1.52
CA THR A 41 -0.06 -14.72 1.10
C THR A 41 -1.26 -14.31 0.21
N VAL A 42 -2.44 -14.80 0.52
CA VAL A 42 -3.68 -14.45 -0.18
C VAL A 42 -4.75 -13.98 0.80
N PRO A 43 -5.69 -13.12 0.39
CA PRO A 43 -6.69 -12.51 1.28
C PRO A 43 -7.54 -13.49 2.10
N SER A 44 -7.70 -14.73 1.61
CA SER A 44 -8.52 -15.76 2.27
C SER A 44 -7.87 -16.37 3.51
N VAL A 45 -6.54 -16.33 3.63
CA VAL A 45 -5.80 -16.93 4.77
C VAL A 45 -5.07 -15.90 5.62
N SER A 46 -4.82 -14.70 5.10
CA SER A 46 -3.99 -13.68 5.74
C SER A 46 -4.47 -13.31 7.14
N LEU A 47 -5.77 -13.11 7.36
CA LEU A 47 -6.31 -12.83 8.70
C LEU A 47 -5.98 -13.96 9.69
N GLY A 48 -6.21 -15.20 9.30
CA GLY A 48 -5.92 -16.36 10.17
C GLY A 48 -4.44 -16.45 10.54
N ASN A 49 -3.56 -16.21 9.57
CA ASN A 49 -2.11 -16.17 9.79
C ASN A 49 -1.73 -15.06 10.77
N VAL A 50 -2.21 -13.82 10.55
CA VAL A 50 -1.91 -12.68 11.43
C VAL A 50 -2.38 -12.95 12.86
N LEU A 51 -3.62 -13.46 13.05
CA LEU A 51 -4.14 -13.77 14.39
C LEU A 51 -3.31 -14.85 15.10
N ALA A 52 -2.86 -15.89 14.36
CA ALA A 52 -1.99 -16.93 14.91
C ALA A 52 -0.63 -16.35 15.36
N LEU A 53 0.00 -15.52 14.53
CA LEU A 53 1.29 -14.87 14.81
C LEU A 53 1.19 -13.90 16.00
N VAL A 54 0.12 -13.11 16.07
CA VAL A 54 -0.15 -12.23 17.21
C VAL A 54 -0.25 -13.05 18.51
N LYS A 55 -0.97 -14.18 18.48
CA LYS A 55 -1.08 -15.08 19.64
C LYS A 55 0.26 -15.70 20.05
N GLN A 56 1.18 -15.89 19.11
CA GLN A 56 2.54 -16.37 19.37
C GLN A 56 3.47 -15.30 19.95
N GLY A 57 3.09 -14.02 19.90
CA GLY A 57 3.89 -12.92 20.43
C GLY A 57 4.90 -12.33 19.45
N VAL A 58 4.76 -12.58 18.15
CA VAL A 58 5.68 -12.13 17.10
C VAL A 58 5.11 -10.90 16.37
N ASP A 59 5.94 -9.94 16.03
CA ASP A 59 5.55 -8.78 15.22
C ASP A 59 5.29 -9.16 13.76
N VAL A 60 4.36 -8.47 13.10
CA VAL A 60 3.95 -8.83 11.74
C VAL A 60 3.94 -7.63 10.80
N VAL A 61 4.57 -7.79 9.65
CA VAL A 61 4.47 -6.88 8.50
C VAL A 61 3.65 -7.57 7.42
N VAL A 62 2.53 -6.98 7.03
CA VAL A 62 1.54 -7.58 6.13
C VAL A 62 1.47 -6.81 4.82
N GLY A 63 1.69 -7.52 3.71
CA GLY A 63 1.53 -6.99 2.37
C GLY A 63 0.36 -7.60 1.59
N THR A 64 -0.32 -8.57 2.16
CA THR A 64 -1.55 -9.11 1.60
C THR A 64 -2.67 -8.08 1.69
N THR A 65 -3.40 -7.87 0.61
CA THR A 65 -4.53 -6.92 0.51
C THR A 65 -5.85 -7.56 0.96
N GLY A 66 -6.96 -6.80 0.89
CA GLY A 66 -8.31 -7.30 1.20
C GLY A 66 -8.67 -7.21 2.68
N TRP A 67 -8.14 -6.23 3.38
CA TRP A 67 -8.47 -5.88 4.75
C TRP A 67 -9.73 -5.00 4.80
N THR A 68 -10.70 -5.40 5.61
CA THR A 68 -11.91 -4.64 5.92
C THR A 68 -11.84 -4.18 7.38
N GLU A 69 -12.62 -3.17 7.78
CA GLU A 69 -12.65 -2.73 9.18
C GLU A 69 -12.98 -3.86 10.14
N GLU A 70 -13.89 -4.77 9.75
CA GLU A 70 -14.21 -5.95 10.56
C GLU A 70 -13.00 -6.85 10.82
N LYS A 71 -12.14 -7.06 9.80
CA LYS A 71 -10.89 -7.82 9.95
C LYS A 71 -9.87 -7.06 10.81
N LEU A 72 -9.77 -5.75 10.61
CA LEU A 72 -8.87 -4.90 11.40
C LEU A 72 -9.28 -4.87 12.87
N ASP A 73 -10.58 -4.86 13.18
CA ASP A 73 -11.09 -4.95 14.56
C ASP A 73 -10.72 -6.29 15.23
N GLN A 74 -10.73 -7.38 14.48
CA GLN A 74 -10.26 -8.68 15.01
C GLN A 74 -8.77 -8.64 15.35
N VAL A 75 -7.94 -7.98 14.52
CA VAL A 75 -6.51 -7.82 14.81
C VAL A 75 -6.30 -6.91 16.03
N ARG A 76 -7.06 -5.80 16.15
CA ARG A 76 -7.02 -4.91 17.32
C ARG A 76 -7.36 -5.68 18.62
N ALA A 77 -8.41 -6.48 18.57
CA ALA A 77 -8.82 -7.31 19.70
C ALA A 77 -7.76 -8.36 20.08
N ALA A 78 -7.15 -8.99 19.07
CA ALA A 78 -6.08 -9.96 19.29
C ALA A 78 -4.85 -9.30 19.93
N LEU A 79 -4.44 -8.12 19.46
CA LEU A 79 -3.34 -7.35 20.03
C LEU A 79 -3.61 -6.90 21.47
N ALA A 80 -4.84 -6.53 21.80
CA ALA A 80 -5.23 -6.18 23.18
C ALA A 80 -5.11 -7.36 24.15
N ALA A 81 -5.18 -8.59 23.65
CA ALA A 81 -5.01 -9.84 24.42
C ALA A 81 -3.66 -10.52 24.18
N ALA A 82 -2.73 -9.85 23.50
CA ALA A 82 -1.45 -10.43 23.09
C ALA A 82 -0.57 -10.75 24.29
N PRO A 83 0.26 -11.82 24.18
CA PRO A 83 1.12 -12.26 25.30
C PRO A 83 2.30 -11.31 25.54
N ARG A 84 2.65 -10.48 24.56
CA ARG A 84 3.77 -9.53 24.63
C ARG A 84 3.26 -8.09 24.57
N GLU A 85 3.60 -7.29 25.59
CA GLU A 85 3.35 -5.85 25.57
C GLU A 85 4.16 -5.16 24.45
N GLY A 86 3.53 -4.19 23.81
CA GLY A 86 4.17 -3.44 22.72
C GLY A 86 4.26 -4.18 21.39
N GLN A 87 3.58 -5.31 21.23
CA GLN A 87 3.54 -6.06 19.98
C GLN A 87 2.90 -5.23 18.85
N SER A 88 3.39 -5.40 17.63
CA SER A 88 3.02 -4.59 16.46
C SER A 88 2.52 -5.46 15.31
N VAL A 89 1.46 -4.98 14.64
CA VAL A 89 1.05 -5.46 13.32
C VAL A 89 1.00 -4.25 12.39
N PHE A 90 1.79 -4.28 11.32
CA PHE A 90 1.83 -3.24 10.29
C PHE A 90 1.25 -3.80 8.99
N ILE A 91 0.17 -3.20 8.50
CA ILE A 91 -0.48 -3.58 7.24
C ILE A 91 -0.32 -2.43 6.25
N ALA A 92 0.30 -2.67 5.11
CA ALA A 92 0.41 -1.64 4.08
C ALA A 92 -0.20 -2.10 2.76
N PRO A 93 -1.03 -1.27 2.12
CA PRO A 93 -1.60 -1.55 0.81
C PRO A 93 -0.55 -1.50 -0.30
N ASN A 94 0.58 -0.82 -0.06
CA ASN A 94 1.69 -0.69 -0.98
C ASN A 94 3.02 -0.51 -0.25
N PHE A 95 4.05 -1.23 -0.68
CA PHE A 95 5.42 -1.12 -0.16
C PHE A 95 6.38 -0.41 -1.11
N ALA A 96 5.93 0.02 -2.30
CA ALA A 96 6.76 0.83 -3.19
C ALA A 96 6.90 2.24 -2.60
N ILE A 97 8.09 2.59 -2.11
CA ILE A 97 8.37 3.91 -1.50
C ILE A 97 8.01 5.04 -2.47
N SER A 98 8.30 4.86 -3.76
CA SER A 98 7.94 5.86 -4.79
C SER A 98 6.43 6.11 -4.87
N ALA A 99 5.60 5.07 -4.79
CA ALA A 99 4.15 5.21 -4.85
C ALA A 99 3.59 5.87 -3.56
N VAL A 100 4.11 5.49 -2.40
CA VAL A 100 3.73 6.10 -1.11
C VAL A 100 4.09 7.59 -1.06
N LEU A 101 5.29 7.94 -1.54
CA LEU A 101 5.71 9.35 -1.61
C LEU A 101 4.94 10.12 -2.67
N ALA A 102 4.63 9.51 -3.83
CA ALA A 102 3.82 10.16 -4.87
C ALA A 102 2.41 10.49 -4.36
N ASP A 103 1.75 9.56 -3.69
CA ASP A 103 0.46 9.78 -3.02
C ASP A 103 0.53 10.91 -1.98
N HIS A 104 1.54 10.87 -1.11
CA HIS A 104 1.76 11.92 -0.10
C HIS A 104 1.97 13.30 -0.75
N PHE A 105 2.86 13.41 -1.74
CA PHE A 105 3.13 14.67 -2.42
C PHE A 105 1.95 15.17 -3.24
N ALA A 106 1.15 14.26 -3.81
CA ALA A 106 -0.09 14.63 -4.49
C ALA A 106 -1.09 15.30 -3.53
N LYS A 107 -1.27 14.77 -2.31
CA LYS A 107 -2.11 15.38 -1.27
C LYS A 107 -1.59 16.74 -0.82
N VAL A 108 -0.26 16.89 -0.70
CA VAL A 108 0.38 18.17 -0.36
C VAL A 108 0.21 19.21 -1.48
N ALA A 109 0.31 18.80 -2.75
CA ALA A 109 0.18 19.69 -3.90
C ALA A 109 -1.28 20.09 -4.21
N ALA A 110 -2.24 19.19 -3.99
CA ALA A 110 -3.63 19.34 -4.38
C ALA A 110 -4.31 20.67 -3.99
N PRO A 111 -4.04 21.28 -2.82
CA PRO A 111 -4.61 22.57 -2.43
C PRO A 111 -4.19 23.78 -3.27
N TYR A 112 -3.14 23.66 -4.06
CA TYR A 112 -2.53 24.77 -4.81
C TYR A 112 -2.89 24.79 -6.28
N PHE A 113 -3.64 23.81 -6.79
CA PHE A 113 -3.95 23.66 -8.20
C PHE A 113 -5.45 23.61 -8.47
N GLU A 114 -5.88 24.28 -9.56
CA GLU A 114 -7.29 24.29 -9.96
C GLU A 114 -7.75 22.94 -10.52
N SER A 115 -6.85 22.24 -11.25
CA SER A 115 -7.14 20.97 -11.91
C SER A 115 -6.27 19.83 -11.38
N ALA A 116 -6.84 18.63 -11.34
CA ALA A 116 -6.11 17.41 -11.00
C ALA A 116 -6.72 16.21 -11.75
N GLU A 117 -5.86 15.36 -12.32
CA GLU A 117 -6.23 14.07 -12.91
C GLU A 117 -5.19 13.00 -12.55
N VAL A 118 -5.58 11.73 -12.55
CA VAL A 118 -4.71 10.58 -12.26
C VAL A 118 -4.69 9.64 -13.45
N ILE A 119 -3.50 9.16 -13.85
CA ILE A 119 -3.31 8.16 -14.89
C ILE A 119 -2.57 6.97 -14.26
N GLU A 120 -3.19 5.79 -14.27
CA GLU A 120 -2.53 4.56 -13.84
C GLU A 120 -2.25 3.64 -15.04
N LEU A 121 -1.08 3.00 -15.03
CA LEU A 121 -0.64 2.19 -16.16
C LEU A 121 -0.13 0.85 -15.62
N HIS A 122 -0.74 -0.25 -16.08
CA HIS A 122 -0.39 -1.60 -15.62
C HIS A 122 -0.34 -2.60 -16.78
N HIS A 123 0.19 -3.79 -16.44
CA HIS A 123 0.20 -4.94 -17.34
C HIS A 123 -1.22 -5.40 -17.69
N PRO A 124 -1.45 -6.08 -18.85
CA PRO A 124 -2.78 -6.44 -19.34
C PRO A 124 -3.53 -7.46 -18.47
N THR A 125 -2.83 -8.17 -17.58
CA THR A 125 -3.43 -9.19 -16.71
C THR A 125 -3.92 -8.64 -15.37
N LYS A 126 -3.83 -7.31 -15.13
CA LYS A 126 -4.44 -6.67 -13.97
C LYS A 126 -5.97 -6.64 -14.13
N VAL A 127 -6.68 -7.16 -13.15
CA VAL A 127 -8.12 -7.41 -13.24
C VAL A 127 -8.99 -6.22 -12.83
N ASP A 128 -8.48 -5.36 -11.95
CA ASP A 128 -9.18 -4.15 -11.49
C ASP A 128 -8.77 -2.92 -12.31
N ALA A 129 -9.69 -2.02 -12.54
CA ALA A 129 -9.48 -0.68 -13.11
C ALA A 129 -10.56 0.27 -12.54
N PRO A 130 -10.16 1.42 -11.97
CA PRO A 130 -8.77 1.80 -11.70
C PRO A 130 -8.12 0.91 -10.64
N SER A 131 -6.78 0.97 -10.54
CA SER A 131 -6.03 0.30 -9.48
C SER A 131 -6.41 0.83 -8.10
N GLY A 132 -6.34 -0.01 -7.07
CA GLY A 132 -6.61 0.44 -5.69
C GLY A 132 -5.72 1.61 -5.25
N THR A 133 -4.46 1.67 -5.69
CA THR A 133 -3.55 2.78 -5.42
C THR A 133 -4.07 4.08 -6.05
N ALA A 134 -4.37 4.06 -7.35
CA ALA A 134 -4.88 5.25 -8.06
C ALA A 134 -6.23 5.73 -7.51
N PHE A 135 -7.10 4.80 -7.11
CA PHE A 135 -8.35 5.12 -6.44
C PHE A 135 -8.10 5.87 -5.13
N HIS A 136 -7.20 5.36 -4.29
CA HIS A 136 -6.83 5.98 -3.02
C HIS A 136 -6.16 7.35 -3.21
N THR A 137 -5.24 7.47 -4.17
CA THR A 137 -4.61 8.75 -4.52
C THR A 137 -5.65 9.79 -4.92
N ALA A 138 -6.62 9.43 -5.79
CA ALA A 138 -7.68 10.34 -6.20
C ALA A 138 -8.57 10.77 -5.03
N GLN A 139 -8.94 9.87 -4.12
CA GLN A 139 -9.67 10.22 -2.90
C GLN A 139 -8.87 11.19 -2.02
N GLY A 140 -7.60 10.93 -1.78
CA GLY A 140 -6.74 11.81 -0.98
C GLY A 140 -6.57 13.21 -1.58
N ILE A 141 -6.47 13.31 -2.92
CA ILE A 141 -6.48 14.60 -3.65
C ILE A 141 -7.81 15.32 -3.42
N ALA A 142 -8.94 14.62 -3.60
CA ALA A 142 -10.28 15.20 -3.42
C ALA A 142 -10.48 15.72 -1.99
N GLU A 143 -10.08 14.95 -0.98
CA GLU A 143 -10.14 15.34 0.44
C GLU A 143 -9.29 16.57 0.73
N ALA A 144 -8.04 16.62 0.23
CA ALA A 144 -7.13 17.74 0.42
C ALA A 144 -7.68 19.02 -0.25
N ARG A 145 -8.23 18.93 -1.46
CA ARG A 145 -8.90 20.03 -2.16
C ARG A 145 -10.11 20.53 -1.39
N LYS A 146 -10.97 19.63 -0.91
CA LYS A 146 -12.14 19.96 -0.10
C LYS A 146 -11.76 20.67 1.21
N ALA A 147 -10.72 20.17 1.89
CA ALA A 147 -10.22 20.79 3.13
C ALA A 147 -9.69 22.22 2.90
N ALA A 148 -9.13 22.48 1.70
CA ALA A 148 -8.68 23.81 1.28
C ALA A 148 -9.81 24.72 0.76
N GLY A 149 -11.06 24.26 0.70
CA GLY A 149 -12.20 25.02 0.22
C GLY A 149 -12.25 25.22 -1.30
N LEU A 150 -11.52 24.39 -2.06
CA LEU A 150 -11.55 24.46 -3.52
C LEU A 150 -12.86 23.89 -4.08
N GLY A 151 -13.30 24.46 -5.20
CA GLY A 151 -14.45 23.96 -5.97
C GLY A 151 -14.11 22.70 -6.77
N PRO A 152 -15.09 22.22 -7.57
CA PRO A 152 -14.87 21.08 -8.45
C PRO A 152 -13.74 21.37 -9.46
N VAL A 153 -13.10 20.30 -9.95
CA VAL A 153 -12.13 20.41 -11.05
C VAL A 153 -12.85 20.95 -12.30
N PRO A 154 -12.32 21.97 -12.96
CA PRO A 154 -12.92 22.50 -14.18
C PRO A 154 -12.97 21.44 -15.29
N ASP A 155 -14.15 21.16 -15.80
CA ASP A 155 -14.36 20.27 -16.94
C ASP A 155 -15.59 20.73 -17.73
N ALA A 156 -15.41 21.07 -18.99
CA ALA A 156 -16.48 21.47 -19.90
C ALA A 156 -16.92 20.36 -20.85
N THR A 157 -16.54 19.11 -20.58
CA THR A 157 -16.88 17.97 -21.45
C THR A 157 -18.37 17.70 -21.40
N GLU A 158 -19.05 17.83 -22.53
CA GLU A 158 -20.48 17.54 -22.68
C GLU A 158 -20.77 16.10 -23.16
N THR A 159 -19.84 15.55 -23.97
CA THR A 159 -19.97 14.19 -24.52
C THR A 159 -18.64 13.48 -24.44
N ASP A 160 -18.55 12.39 -23.68
CA ASP A 160 -17.28 11.72 -23.44
C ASP A 160 -17.17 10.31 -24.04
N GLY A 161 -18.27 9.60 -24.27
CA GLY A 161 -18.22 8.23 -24.77
C GLY A 161 -17.40 7.28 -23.89
N GLY A 162 -17.13 7.64 -22.62
CA GLY A 162 -16.30 6.88 -21.69
C GLY A 162 -14.80 7.18 -21.76
N SER A 163 -14.39 8.20 -22.52
CA SER A 163 -12.96 8.54 -22.68
C SER A 163 -12.36 9.34 -21.52
N ARG A 164 -13.21 9.89 -20.65
CA ARG A 164 -12.80 10.66 -19.46
C ARG A 164 -12.43 9.81 -18.23
N GLY A 165 -12.38 8.48 -18.39
CA GLY A 165 -12.05 7.56 -17.32
C GLY A 165 -13.14 7.43 -16.25
N GLN A 166 -12.78 7.00 -15.04
CA GLN A 166 -13.67 6.92 -13.90
C GLN A 166 -13.52 8.13 -13.00
N VAL A 167 -14.64 8.72 -12.57
CA VAL A 167 -14.64 9.79 -11.58
C VAL A 167 -14.62 9.21 -10.17
N VAL A 168 -13.64 9.61 -9.37
CA VAL A 168 -13.49 9.26 -7.96
C VAL A 168 -13.51 10.56 -7.14
N ASP A 169 -14.60 10.81 -6.43
CA ASP A 169 -14.82 12.01 -5.62
C ASP A 169 -14.52 13.33 -6.36
N GLY A 170 -14.84 13.39 -7.66
CA GLY A 170 -14.63 14.54 -8.53
C GLY A 170 -13.27 14.59 -9.23
N ILE A 171 -12.41 13.60 -9.05
CA ILE A 171 -11.12 13.46 -9.74
C ILE A 171 -11.24 12.38 -10.81
N HIS A 172 -10.84 12.68 -12.04
CA HIS A 172 -10.78 11.71 -13.13
C HIS A 172 -9.57 10.79 -12.99
N VAL A 173 -9.82 9.48 -13.11
CA VAL A 173 -8.79 8.42 -13.07
C VAL A 173 -8.84 7.65 -14.38
N HIS A 174 -7.71 7.64 -15.10
CA HIS A 174 -7.54 6.97 -16.38
C HIS A 174 -6.72 5.70 -16.20
N ALA A 175 -7.13 4.59 -16.83
CA ALA A 175 -6.46 3.30 -16.71
C ALA A 175 -5.89 2.84 -18.05
N VAL A 176 -4.58 2.62 -18.12
CA VAL A 176 -3.87 2.07 -19.28
C VAL A 176 -3.49 0.62 -19.00
N ARG A 177 -3.75 -0.29 -19.95
CA ARG A 177 -3.35 -1.70 -19.92
C ARG A 177 -2.50 -2.01 -21.16
N LEU A 178 -1.17 -2.19 -20.94
CA LEU A 178 -0.22 -2.39 -22.03
C LEU A 178 0.87 -3.41 -21.68
N ARG A 179 1.26 -4.24 -22.64
CA ARG A 179 2.42 -5.14 -22.48
C ARG A 179 3.70 -4.33 -22.26
N GLY A 180 4.55 -4.79 -21.34
CA GLY A 180 5.79 -4.09 -20.96
C GLY A 180 5.65 -3.17 -19.77
N LEU A 181 4.41 -2.82 -19.38
CA LEU A 181 4.15 -2.11 -18.12
C LEU A 181 4.10 -3.09 -16.95
N ASN A 182 4.49 -2.61 -15.76
CA ASN A 182 4.30 -3.32 -14.50
C ASN A 182 3.28 -2.58 -13.62
N ALA A 183 3.69 -1.53 -12.91
CA ALA A 183 2.81 -0.68 -12.11
C ALA A 183 3.34 0.75 -12.10
N HIS A 184 2.56 1.67 -12.64
CA HIS A 184 2.94 3.08 -12.77
C HIS A 184 1.74 3.96 -12.45
N GLU A 185 2.01 5.13 -11.88
CA GLU A 185 1.00 6.16 -11.61
C GLU A 185 1.56 7.53 -11.91
N GLU A 186 0.75 8.37 -12.55
CA GLU A 186 1.07 9.74 -12.87
C GLU A 186 -0.09 10.63 -12.41
N VAL A 187 0.21 11.62 -11.58
CA VAL A 187 -0.74 12.64 -11.13
C VAL A 187 -0.42 13.94 -11.82
N LEU A 188 -1.39 14.50 -12.52
CA LEU A 188 -1.30 15.77 -13.22
C LEU A 188 -2.04 16.84 -12.43
N PHE A 189 -1.37 17.94 -12.15
CA PHE A 189 -1.96 19.15 -11.58
C PHE A 189 -1.76 20.33 -12.54
N GLY A 190 -2.75 21.21 -12.65
CA GLY A 190 -2.68 22.35 -13.54
C GLY A 190 -3.33 23.61 -13.00
N ASN A 191 -2.68 24.73 -13.28
CA ASN A 191 -3.20 26.10 -13.18
C ASN A 191 -3.04 26.79 -14.52
N SER A 192 -3.55 28.03 -14.64
CA SER A 192 -3.31 28.84 -15.82
C SER A 192 -1.81 29.10 -16.01
N GLY A 193 -1.23 28.54 -17.08
CA GLY A 193 0.18 28.75 -17.45
C GLY A 193 1.21 27.83 -16.78
N GLU A 194 0.80 26.89 -15.92
CA GLU A 194 1.70 25.93 -15.28
C GLU A 194 1.09 24.54 -15.12
N GLN A 195 1.95 23.56 -15.03
CA GLN A 195 1.60 22.18 -14.74
C GLN A 195 2.63 21.56 -13.79
N LEU A 196 2.18 20.75 -12.83
CA LEU A 196 3.01 19.86 -12.04
C LEU A 196 2.63 18.41 -12.37
N THR A 197 3.63 17.59 -12.65
CA THR A 197 3.46 16.13 -12.78
C THR A 197 4.22 15.42 -11.67
N ILE A 198 3.53 14.53 -10.94
CA ILE A 198 4.13 13.60 -9.97
C ILE A 198 4.00 12.21 -10.56
N ARG A 199 5.13 11.50 -10.73
CA ARG A 199 5.13 10.18 -11.33
C ARG A 199 5.89 9.17 -10.47
N ALA A 200 5.31 7.99 -10.29
CA ALA A 200 5.92 6.84 -9.67
C ALA A 200 5.93 5.64 -10.64
N ASP A 201 7.10 5.07 -10.85
CA ASP A 201 7.29 3.91 -11.71
C ASP A 201 7.84 2.72 -10.91
N SER A 202 7.16 1.59 -10.98
CA SER A 202 7.60 0.31 -10.46
C SER A 202 7.77 -0.66 -11.63
N PHE A 203 9.01 -0.93 -12.00
CA PHE A 203 9.34 -1.76 -13.18
C PHE A 203 9.38 -3.25 -12.85
N ASP A 204 9.57 -3.60 -11.56
CA ASP A 204 9.64 -4.96 -11.07
C ASP A 204 9.18 -5.04 -9.61
N ARG A 205 8.77 -6.22 -9.16
CA ARG A 205 8.34 -6.48 -7.77
C ARG A 205 9.45 -6.25 -6.75
N ILE A 206 10.71 -6.24 -7.16
CA ILE A 206 11.84 -5.91 -6.29
C ILE A 206 11.73 -4.49 -5.72
N SER A 207 11.01 -3.59 -6.40
CA SER A 207 10.75 -2.22 -5.95
C SER A 207 10.00 -2.12 -4.62
N PHE A 208 9.30 -3.18 -4.21
CA PHE A 208 8.63 -3.25 -2.91
C PHE A 208 9.58 -3.56 -1.76
N MET A 209 10.73 -4.17 -2.04
CA MET A 209 11.62 -4.71 -1.00
C MET A 209 12.24 -3.65 -0.09
N PRO A 210 12.66 -2.47 -0.56
CA PRO A 210 13.11 -1.40 0.33
C PRO A 210 12.05 -0.96 1.35
N GLY A 211 10.77 -0.88 0.95
CA GLY A 211 9.67 -0.55 1.85
C GLY A 211 9.37 -1.67 2.84
N VAL A 212 9.43 -2.93 2.41
CA VAL A 212 9.29 -4.09 3.30
C VAL A 212 10.37 -4.09 4.37
N LEU A 213 11.64 -3.93 4.00
CA LEU A 213 12.75 -3.86 4.95
C LEU A 213 12.65 -2.65 5.88
N LEU A 214 12.18 -1.51 5.37
CA LEU A 214 11.91 -0.33 6.21
C LEU A 214 10.84 -0.64 7.26
N ALA A 215 9.74 -1.30 6.87
CA ALA A 215 8.68 -1.70 7.78
C ALA A 215 9.19 -2.70 8.84
N VAL A 216 9.93 -3.74 8.43
CA VAL A 216 10.55 -4.70 9.35
C VAL A 216 11.40 -3.99 10.41
N ARG A 217 12.29 -3.08 9.99
CA ARG A 217 13.14 -2.31 10.90
C ARG A 217 12.32 -1.44 11.87
N LYS A 218 11.25 -0.82 11.39
CA LYS A 218 10.40 0.08 12.21
C LYS A 218 9.55 -0.69 13.21
N VAL A 219 8.99 -1.82 12.79
CA VAL A 219 8.17 -2.68 13.65
C VAL A 219 9.02 -3.26 14.78
N SER A 220 10.23 -3.76 14.48
CA SER A 220 11.14 -4.36 15.46
C SER A 220 11.63 -3.40 16.55
N THR A 221 11.54 -2.07 16.35
CA THR A 221 11.95 -1.10 17.37
C THR A 221 10.94 -0.89 18.49
N GLY A 222 9.73 -1.45 18.40
CA GLY A 222 8.63 -1.19 19.34
C GLY A 222 8.11 0.25 19.31
N THR A 223 8.49 1.05 18.31
CA THR A 223 8.09 2.47 18.20
C THR A 223 6.62 2.61 17.79
N TYR A 224 6.05 1.61 17.16
CA TYR A 224 4.67 1.60 16.64
C TYR A 224 3.87 0.43 17.21
N PRO A 225 3.58 0.41 18.53
CA PRO A 225 2.83 -0.69 19.14
C PRO A 225 1.38 -0.71 18.65
N GLY A 226 0.81 -1.91 18.56
CA GLY A 226 -0.56 -2.10 18.13
C GLY A 226 -0.70 -2.24 16.61
N LEU A 227 -1.88 -1.93 16.08
CA LEU A 227 -2.17 -2.00 14.66
C LEU A 227 -1.90 -0.66 13.97
N THR A 228 -1.06 -0.69 12.94
CA THR A 228 -0.84 0.43 11.99
C THR A 228 -1.28 -0.01 10.59
N VAL A 229 -2.08 0.81 9.92
CA VAL A 229 -2.57 0.59 8.55
C VAL A 229 -2.23 1.79 7.68
#